data_cd487d0fbbad25b96874450f8e268990
#
_entry.id   cd487d0fbbad25b96874450f8e268990
#
_cell.length_a   1.000
_cell.length_b   1.000
_cell.length_c   1.000
_cell.angle_alpha   90.00
_cell.angle_beta   90.00
_cell.angle_gamma   90.00
#
_symmetry.space_group_name_H-M   'P 1'
#
loop_
_entity.id
_entity.type
_entity.pdbx_description
1 polymer ?
#
loop_
_entity_poly.entity_id
_entity_poly.type
_entity_poly.pdbx_seq_one_letter_code
_entity_poly.pdbx_strand_id
1 'polypeptide(L)'
;MEIRHHLSEELLLDYSSGALSEAWSIAVAAHLSKCSRCRASHAKLEEIGGSLLTDSTPEELSDDIFSNVLERLDEVGASVGNEIRKNSGWASSYGIPSVVADYLAADTKKLPWKNLGLGVSQVVLKTKDKSATARLLKIPAGRKVPHHSHNGRELTVIFSGGFSDETGSYGPGDIQEIHGNAEHQPWVRDGEDCICLAVTEAPLKFSNVAVRLAQPLIGI
;
A
#
# COMPACT_ATOMS: atom_id res chain seq x y z
N MET A 1 -13.23 15.04 -4.12
CA MET A 1 -13.69 13.82 -4.83
C MET A 1 -14.13 12.82 -3.76
N GLU A 2 -15.26 12.16 -3.94
CA GLU A 2 -15.80 11.21 -2.97
C GLU A 2 -15.20 9.82 -3.24
N ILE A 3 -14.65 9.18 -2.19
CA ILE A 3 -14.15 7.81 -2.25
C ILE A 3 -15.35 6.87 -2.24
N ARG A 4 -15.43 5.96 -3.20
CA ARG A 4 -16.57 5.06 -3.44
C ARG A 4 -16.28 3.62 -3.04
N HIS A 5 -15.03 3.20 -3.17
CA HIS A 5 -14.60 1.83 -2.89
C HIS A 5 -13.78 1.82 -1.60
N HIS A 6 -14.18 0.95 -0.67
CA HIS A 6 -13.70 0.90 0.70
C HIS A 6 -13.08 -0.46 1.01
N LEU A 7 -12.24 -0.51 2.04
CA LEU A 7 -11.69 -1.76 2.57
C LEU A 7 -12.81 -2.69 3.06
N SER A 8 -12.65 -3.98 2.83
CA SER A 8 -13.50 -5.00 3.45
C SER A 8 -13.34 -4.99 4.98
N GLU A 9 -14.36 -5.44 5.71
CA GLU A 9 -14.30 -5.55 7.17
C GLU A 9 -13.23 -6.56 7.61
N GLU A 10 -13.06 -7.64 6.86
CA GLU A 10 -12.02 -8.64 7.07
C GLU A 10 -10.63 -8.01 7.01
N LEU A 11 -10.35 -7.25 5.95
CA LEU A 11 -9.04 -6.62 5.77
C LEU A 11 -8.75 -5.56 6.83
N LEU A 12 -9.78 -4.81 7.27
CA LEU A 12 -9.65 -3.87 8.37
C LEU A 12 -9.37 -4.58 9.70
N LEU A 13 -10.00 -5.72 9.96
CA LEU A 13 -9.77 -6.52 11.16
C LEU A 13 -8.34 -7.08 11.17
N ASP A 14 -7.90 -7.65 10.06
CA ASP A 14 -6.53 -8.17 9.91
C ASP A 14 -5.49 -7.06 10.12
N TYR A 15 -5.77 -5.85 9.61
CA TYR A 15 -4.91 -4.68 9.84
C TYR A 15 -4.86 -4.28 11.31
N SER A 16 -6.02 -4.16 11.97
CA SER A 16 -6.12 -3.75 13.37
C SER A 16 -5.49 -4.75 14.34
N SER A 17 -5.55 -6.04 14.00
CA SER A 17 -4.94 -7.12 14.79
C SER A 17 -3.44 -7.33 14.52
N GLY A 18 -2.86 -6.61 13.54
CA GLY A 18 -1.47 -6.79 13.13
C GLY A 18 -1.19 -8.09 12.36
N ALA A 19 -2.22 -8.74 11.81
CA ALA A 19 -2.10 -10.00 11.09
C ALA A 19 -1.61 -9.83 9.64
N LEU A 20 -1.67 -8.61 9.09
CA LEU A 20 -1.23 -8.34 7.73
C LEU A 20 0.29 -8.30 7.60
N SER A 21 0.80 -8.76 6.45
CA SER A 21 2.19 -8.53 6.06
C SER A 21 2.46 -7.03 5.84
N GLU A 22 3.73 -6.64 5.84
CA GLU A 22 4.15 -5.25 5.73
C GLU A 22 3.60 -4.59 4.44
N ALA A 23 3.67 -5.29 3.30
CA ALA A 23 3.18 -4.77 2.01
C ALA A 23 1.68 -4.46 2.05
N TRP A 24 0.87 -5.35 2.62
CA TRP A 24 -0.58 -5.17 2.79
C TRP A 24 -0.88 -4.03 3.76
N SER A 25 -0.16 -3.97 4.89
CA SER A 25 -0.31 -2.91 5.89
C SER A 25 -0.04 -1.52 5.30
N ILE A 26 0.97 -1.38 4.43
CA ILE A 26 1.27 -0.13 3.73
C ILE A 26 0.09 0.30 2.84
N ALA A 27 -0.51 -0.62 2.09
CA ALA A 27 -1.64 -0.30 1.21
C ALA A 27 -2.89 0.10 2.01
N VAL A 28 -3.21 -0.64 3.09
CA VAL A 28 -4.30 -0.29 3.99
C VAL A 28 -4.07 1.09 4.62
N ALA A 29 -2.88 1.34 5.17
CA ALA A 29 -2.52 2.64 5.77
C ALA A 29 -2.61 3.78 4.73
N ALA A 30 -2.20 3.54 3.49
CA ALA A 30 -2.32 4.51 2.40
C ALA A 30 -3.78 4.88 2.12
N HIS A 31 -4.68 3.91 2.05
CA HIS A 31 -6.12 4.18 1.91
C HIS A 31 -6.68 4.89 3.14
N LEU A 32 -6.38 4.44 4.35
CA LEU A 32 -6.82 5.06 5.60
C LEU A 32 -6.36 6.53 5.69
N SER A 33 -5.23 6.91 5.11
CA SER A 33 -4.78 8.31 5.08
C SER A 33 -5.74 9.24 4.33
N LYS A 34 -6.56 8.72 3.42
CA LYS A 34 -7.51 9.47 2.58
C LYS A 34 -8.97 9.22 2.95
N CYS A 35 -9.35 8.02 3.38
CA CYS A 35 -10.73 7.62 3.60
C CYS A 35 -11.17 7.80 5.06
N SER A 36 -11.99 8.81 5.34
CA SER A 36 -12.53 9.05 6.69
C SER A 36 -13.49 7.95 7.15
N ARG A 37 -14.25 7.34 6.22
CA ARG A 37 -15.17 6.24 6.54
C ARG A 37 -14.41 5.02 7.05
N CYS A 38 -13.36 4.58 6.34
CA CYS A 38 -12.56 3.43 6.76
C CYS A 38 -11.78 3.73 8.05
N ARG A 39 -11.31 4.97 8.26
CA ARG A 39 -10.72 5.37 9.55
C ARG A 39 -11.70 5.24 10.71
N ALA A 40 -12.95 5.65 10.51
CA ALA A 40 -13.98 5.50 11.58
C ALA A 40 -14.29 4.04 11.89
N SER A 41 -14.29 3.16 10.86
CA SER A 41 -14.45 1.71 11.07
C SER A 41 -13.25 1.11 11.79
N HIS A 42 -12.04 1.49 11.40
CA HIS A 42 -10.78 1.07 12.06
C HIS A 42 -10.76 1.48 13.54
N ALA A 43 -11.13 2.74 13.86
CA ALA A 43 -11.16 3.22 15.24
C ALA A 43 -12.07 2.37 16.15
N LYS A 44 -13.21 1.89 15.62
CA LYS A 44 -14.08 0.98 16.38
C LYS A 44 -13.43 -0.37 16.67
N LEU A 45 -12.66 -0.90 15.74
CA LEU A 45 -11.91 -2.15 15.96
C LEU A 45 -10.81 -1.96 17.01
N GLU A 46 -10.16 -0.80 17.03
CA GLU A 46 -9.18 -0.45 18.04
C GLU A 46 -9.80 -0.28 19.43
N GLU A 47 -11.02 0.29 19.53
CA GLU A 47 -11.78 0.36 20.79
C GLU A 47 -12.09 -1.05 21.35
N ILE A 48 -12.47 -2.00 20.48
CA ILE A 48 -12.69 -3.39 20.86
C ILE A 48 -11.38 -4.02 21.36
N GLY A 49 -10.29 -3.87 20.63
CA GLY A 49 -8.97 -4.36 21.04
C GLY A 49 -8.51 -3.76 22.37
N GLY A 50 -8.73 -2.45 22.57
CA GLY A 50 -8.45 -1.76 23.83
C GLY A 50 -9.26 -2.31 25.01
N SER A 51 -10.54 -2.65 24.79
CA SER A 51 -11.37 -3.27 25.84
C SER A 51 -10.83 -4.65 26.23
N LEU A 52 -10.46 -5.47 25.24
CA LEU A 52 -9.86 -6.79 25.51
C LEU A 52 -8.53 -6.68 26.27
N LEU A 53 -7.71 -5.68 25.96
CA LEU A 53 -6.48 -5.41 26.69
C LEU A 53 -6.76 -4.99 28.13
N THR A 54 -7.75 -4.14 28.37
CA THR A 54 -8.14 -3.67 29.70
C THR A 54 -8.67 -4.79 30.59
N ASP A 55 -9.33 -5.80 29.99
CA ASP A 55 -9.87 -6.97 30.68
C ASP A 55 -8.79 -8.03 30.99
N SER A 56 -7.59 -7.87 30.46
CA SER A 56 -6.48 -8.80 30.74
C SER A 56 -5.94 -8.61 32.17
N THR A 57 -5.46 -9.70 32.77
CA THR A 57 -4.84 -9.64 34.10
C THR A 57 -3.50 -8.88 34.00
N PRO A 58 -3.32 -7.80 34.78
CA PRO A 58 -2.04 -7.10 34.80
C PRO A 58 -0.89 -8.01 35.28
N GLU A 59 0.27 -7.87 34.65
CA GLU A 59 1.51 -8.51 35.11
C GLU A 59 2.22 -7.61 36.09
N GLU A 60 2.79 -8.18 37.17
CA GLU A 60 3.61 -7.42 38.13
C GLU A 60 4.95 -7.04 37.47
N LEU A 61 5.26 -5.76 37.48
CA LEU A 61 6.53 -5.24 36.97
C LEU A 61 7.51 -5.01 38.11
N SER A 62 8.81 -5.22 37.87
CA SER A 62 9.85 -4.87 38.83
C SER A 62 9.96 -3.34 39.03
N ASP A 63 10.29 -2.91 40.24
CA ASP A 63 10.33 -1.48 40.63
C ASP A 63 11.28 -0.63 39.78
N ASP A 64 12.28 -1.24 39.16
CA ASP A 64 13.30 -0.59 38.34
C ASP A 64 12.92 -0.45 36.86
N ILE A 65 11.87 -1.13 36.38
CA ILE A 65 11.48 -1.09 34.95
C ILE A 65 11.22 0.33 34.49
N PHE A 66 10.50 1.13 35.28
CA PHE A 66 10.19 2.51 34.92
C PHE A 66 11.44 3.37 34.79
N SER A 67 12.36 3.26 35.76
CA SER A 67 13.64 3.98 35.72
C SER A 67 14.48 3.56 34.49
N ASN A 68 14.57 2.26 34.21
CA ASN A 68 15.29 1.74 33.05
C ASN A 68 14.71 2.23 31.71
N VAL A 69 13.37 2.39 31.63
CA VAL A 69 12.73 2.97 30.43
C VAL A 69 13.10 4.43 30.27
N LEU A 70 13.06 5.22 31.37
CA LEU A 70 13.41 6.64 31.34
C LEU A 70 14.88 6.84 30.92
N GLU A 71 15.82 6.09 31.47
CA GLU A 71 17.25 6.16 31.09
C GLU A 71 17.43 5.88 29.60
N ARG A 72 16.75 4.85 29.05
CA ARG A 72 16.81 4.53 27.61
C ARG A 72 16.20 5.60 26.74
N LEU A 73 15.16 6.30 27.19
CA LEU A 73 14.58 7.43 26.45
C LEU A 73 15.55 8.60 26.36
N ASP A 74 16.31 8.89 27.43
CA ASP A 74 17.32 9.93 27.44
C ASP A 74 18.49 9.59 26.48
N GLU A 75 18.91 8.33 26.43
CA GLU A 75 19.93 7.85 25.48
C GLU A 75 19.45 7.97 24.01
N VAL A 76 18.19 7.60 23.74
CA VAL A 76 17.59 7.68 22.39
C VAL A 76 17.38 9.14 21.97
N GLY A 77 16.99 10.01 22.90
CA GLY A 77 16.79 11.45 22.64
C GLY A 77 18.06 12.14 22.13
N ALA A 78 19.24 11.66 22.52
CA ALA A 78 20.51 12.17 22.02
C ALA A 78 20.87 11.67 20.60
N SER A 79 20.31 10.54 20.17
CA SER A 79 20.59 9.91 18.86
C SER A 79 19.51 10.15 17.80
N VAL A 80 18.28 10.44 18.18
CA VAL A 80 17.17 10.83 17.28
C VAL A 80 17.27 12.32 16.96
N GLY A 81 18.46 12.74 16.51
CA GLY A 81 18.62 14.04 15.88
C GLY A 81 17.77 14.10 14.62
N ASN A 82 16.71 14.89 14.67
CA ASN A 82 16.00 15.56 13.57
C ASN A 82 16.27 15.03 12.14
N GLU A 83 16.08 13.75 11.87
CA GLU A 83 15.66 13.35 10.55
C GLU A 83 14.18 13.78 10.39
N ILE A 84 13.96 15.10 10.35
CA ILE A 84 12.78 15.64 9.67
C ILE A 84 12.86 15.03 8.29
N ARG A 85 12.08 13.97 8.07
CA ARG A 85 11.92 13.33 6.77
C ARG A 85 11.59 14.46 5.80
N LYS A 86 12.54 14.84 4.96
CA LYS A 86 12.33 15.83 3.90
C LYS A 86 11.26 15.22 3.01
N ASN A 87 10.02 15.67 3.22
CA ASN A 87 8.90 15.32 2.36
C ASN A 87 9.36 15.68 0.95
N SER A 88 9.72 14.69 0.17
CA SER A 88 10.18 14.90 -1.19
C SER A 88 9.00 15.48 -1.98
N GLY A 89 9.12 16.72 -2.48
CA GLY A 89 8.04 17.42 -3.17
C GLY A 89 7.43 16.63 -4.33
N TRP A 90 8.14 15.61 -4.84
CA TRP A 90 7.63 14.70 -5.86
C TRP A 90 6.49 13.80 -5.35
N ALA A 91 6.48 13.37 -4.07
CA ALA A 91 5.40 12.53 -3.53
C ALA A 91 4.07 13.26 -3.57
N SER A 92 4.06 14.54 -3.19
CA SER A 92 2.87 15.38 -3.25
C SER A 92 2.36 15.59 -4.68
N SER A 93 3.26 15.72 -5.67
CA SER A 93 2.87 15.91 -7.07
C SER A 93 2.16 14.69 -7.69
N TYR A 94 2.39 13.51 -7.14
CA TYR A 94 1.70 12.26 -7.53
C TYR A 94 0.56 11.86 -6.58
N GLY A 95 0.25 12.67 -5.57
CA GLY A 95 -0.77 12.35 -4.56
C GLY A 95 -0.39 11.20 -3.62
N ILE A 96 0.89 10.79 -3.62
CA ILE A 96 1.40 9.65 -2.83
C ILE A 96 1.41 10.00 -1.34
N PRO A 97 0.76 9.21 -0.47
CA PRO A 97 0.79 9.41 0.97
C PRO A 97 2.20 9.25 1.56
N SER A 98 2.48 9.93 2.68
CA SER A 98 3.78 9.87 3.37
C SER A 98 4.16 8.44 3.75
N VAL A 99 3.21 7.63 4.21
CA VAL A 99 3.42 6.22 4.57
C VAL A 99 4.00 5.40 3.42
N VAL A 100 3.64 5.70 2.17
CA VAL A 100 4.21 5.05 0.98
C VAL A 100 5.53 5.71 0.57
N ALA A 101 5.61 7.04 0.66
CA ALA A 101 6.81 7.79 0.31
C ALA A 101 8.04 7.36 1.14
N ASP A 102 7.82 6.95 2.38
CA ASP A 102 8.87 6.47 3.28
C ASP A 102 9.57 5.18 2.80
N TYR A 103 8.87 4.37 2.00
CA TYR A 103 9.41 3.15 1.36
C TYR A 103 10.03 3.39 -0.01
N LEU A 104 9.86 4.59 -0.55
CA LEU A 104 10.45 5.00 -1.81
C LEU A 104 11.74 5.76 -1.48
N ALA A 105 12.87 5.36 -2.05
CA ALA A 105 14.20 5.90 -1.72
C ALA A 105 14.22 7.42 -1.56
N ALA A 106 14.40 7.87 -0.32
CA ALA A 106 14.22 9.26 0.10
C ALA A 106 15.22 10.26 -0.52
N ASP A 107 16.36 9.79 -1.01
CA ASP A 107 17.47 10.64 -1.46
C ASP A 107 17.40 11.05 -2.93
N THR A 108 16.38 10.63 -3.67
CA THR A 108 16.28 10.92 -5.09
C THR A 108 15.34 12.08 -5.37
N LYS A 109 15.81 13.06 -6.13
CA LYS A 109 14.96 14.15 -6.66
C LYS A 109 13.85 13.66 -7.60
N LYS A 110 13.93 12.38 -8.06
CA LYS A 110 12.97 11.74 -8.96
C LYS A 110 12.83 10.27 -8.58
N LEU A 111 11.62 9.72 -8.74
CA LEU A 111 11.37 8.29 -8.56
C LEU A 111 12.14 7.46 -9.61
N PRO A 112 12.77 6.35 -9.22
CA PRO A 112 13.50 5.48 -10.13
C PRO A 112 12.54 4.56 -10.91
N TRP A 113 11.75 5.15 -11.80
CA TRP A 113 10.79 4.42 -12.62
C TRP A 113 11.49 3.41 -13.53
N LYS A 114 11.13 2.13 -13.42
CA LYS A 114 11.51 1.06 -14.33
C LYS A 114 10.37 0.85 -15.33
N ASN A 115 10.68 0.95 -16.64
CA ASN A 115 9.69 0.70 -17.70
C ASN A 115 9.39 -0.80 -17.80
N LEU A 116 8.11 -1.15 -17.90
CA LEU A 116 7.59 -2.52 -18.03
C LEU A 116 7.12 -2.85 -19.46
N GLY A 117 7.21 -1.89 -20.39
CA GLY A 117 6.61 -1.96 -21.72
C GLY A 117 5.25 -1.24 -21.79
N LEU A 118 4.79 -1.00 -23.02
CA LEU A 118 3.51 -0.29 -23.30
C LEU A 118 3.39 1.08 -22.61
N GLY A 119 4.50 1.68 -22.16
CA GLY A 119 4.53 2.93 -21.41
C GLY A 119 4.27 2.79 -19.91
N VAL A 120 3.90 1.62 -19.43
CA VAL A 120 3.73 1.34 -18.00
C VAL A 120 5.09 1.35 -17.30
N SER A 121 5.14 1.95 -16.12
CA SER A 121 6.36 2.02 -15.32
C SER A 121 6.06 1.64 -13.87
N GLN A 122 7.07 1.10 -13.18
CA GLN A 122 6.96 0.73 -11.76
C GLN A 122 8.13 1.21 -10.92
N VAL A 123 7.87 1.34 -9.61
CA VAL A 123 8.88 1.34 -8.56
C VAL A 123 8.47 0.29 -7.53
N VAL A 124 9.34 -0.68 -7.26
CA VAL A 124 9.08 -1.70 -6.24
C VAL A 124 9.46 -1.14 -4.87
N LEU A 125 8.54 -1.24 -3.90
CA LEU A 125 8.79 -0.86 -2.53
C LEU A 125 9.68 -1.91 -1.86
N LYS A 126 10.63 -1.46 -1.03
CA LYS A 126 11.50 -2.35 -0.27
C LYS A 126 10.85 -2.68 1.07
N THR A 127 10.15 -3.80 1.13
CA THR A 127 9.57 -4.36 2.36
C THR A 127 10.53 -5.35 3.02
N LYS A 128 10.39 -5.54 4.33
CA LYS A 128 11.21 -6.47 5.12
C LYS A 128 10.82 -7.92 4.83
N ASP A 129 9.52 -8.20 4.81
CA ASP A 129 9.02 -9.52 4.43
C ASP A 129 8.88 -9.67 2.90
N LYS A 130 8.80 -10.92 2.44
CA LYS A 130 8.71 -11.29 1.02
C LYS A 130 7.42 -12.03 0.68
N SER A 131 6.45 -12.06 1.61
CA SER A 131 5.18 -12.75 1.41
C SER A 131 4.31 -12.08 0.34
N ALA A 132 4.49 -10.78 0.14
CA ALA A 132 3.82 -10.01 -0.91
C ALA A 132 4.76 -8.97 -1.51
N THR A 133 4.44 -8.51 -2.70
CA THR A 133 5.20 -7.44 -3.38
C THR A 133 4.34 -6.20 -3.54
N ALA A 134 4.82 -5.07 -3.01
CA ALA A 134 4.21 -3.75 -3.21
C ALA A 134 4.90 -3.01 -4.35
N ARG A 135 4.12 -2.51 -5.31
CA ARG A 135 4.61 -1.77 -6.49
C ARG A 135 3.84 -0.47 -6.66
N LEU A 136 4.54 0.63 -6.69
CA LEU A 136 3.98 1.86 -7.23
C LEU A 136 3.98 1.74 -8.76
N LEU A 137 2.81 1.88 -9.37
CA LEU A 137 2.62 1.79 -10.81
C LEU A 137 2.26 3.16 -11.38
N LYS A 138 2.76 3.44 -12.57
CA LYS A 138 2.35 4.54 -13.42
C LYS A 138 1.89 3.98 -14.76
N ILE A 139 0.60 4.16 -15.07
CA ILE A 139 -0.05 3.68 -16.28
C ILE A 139 -0.51 4.91 -17.06
N PRO A 140 0.01 5.14 -18.29
CA PRO A 140 -0.35 6.31 -19.07
C PRO A 140 -1.84 6.35 -19.44
N ALA A 141 -2.36 7.57 -19.60
CA ALA A 141 -3.70 7.81 -20.12
C ALA A 141 -3.94 7.07 -21.44
N GLY A 142 -5.17 6.56 -21.66
CA GLY A 142 -5.57 5.79 -22.83
C GLY A 142 -4.98 4.38 -22.92
N ARG A 143 -4.21 3.90 -21.94
CA ARG A 143 -3.58 2.59 -21.98
C ARG A 143 -4.41 1.51 -21.30
N LYS A 144 -4.31 0.30 -21.88
CA LYS A 144 -4.83 -0.93 -21.29
C LYS A 144 -3.65 -1.76 -20.77
N VAL A 145 -3.80 -2.29 -19.56
CA VAL A 145 -2.92 -3.33 -19.05
C VAL A 145 -3.30 -4.65 -19.75
N PRO A 146 -2.33 -5.50 -20.15
CA PRO A 146 -2.67 -6.80 -20.72
C PRO A 146 -3.59 -7.61 -19.79
N HIS A 147 -4.50 -8.37 -20.39
CA HIS A 147 -5.42 -9.25 -19.65
C HIS A 147 -4.63 -10.23 -18.80
N HIS A 148 -4.96 -10.32 -17.52
CA HIS A 148 -4.23 -11.15 -16.55
C HIS A 148 -5.12 -11.64 -15.43
N SER A 149 -4.63 -12.64 -14.72
CA SER A 149 -5.21 -13.15 -13.48
C SER A 149 -4.16 -13.20 -12.39
N HIS A 150 -4.61 -13.48 -11.17
CA HIS A 150 -3.78 -13.53 -9.97
C HIS A 150 -3.70 -14.95 -9.41
N ASN A 151 -2.54 -15.32 -8.83
CA ASN A 151 -2.37 -16.51 -8.01
C ASN A 151 -2.39 -16.10 -6.52
N GLY A 152 -3.55 -15.62 -6.03
CA GLY A 152 -3.68 -15.08 -4.68
C GLY A 152 -4.47 -13.78 -4.70
N ARG A 153 -4.28 -12.97 -3.70
CA ARG A 153 -4.97 -11.68 -3.56
C ARG A 153 -4.17 -10.53 -4.21
N GLU A 154 -4.90 -9.55 -4.69
CA GLU A 154 -4.36 -8.25 -5.06
C GLU A 154 -5.13 -7.13 -4.37
N LEU A 155 -4.41 -6.09 -3.96
CA LEU A 155 -4.95 -4.86 -3.42
C LEU A 155 -4.36 -3.68 -4.19
N THR A 156 -5.21 -2.85 -4.80
CA THR A 156 -4.77 -1.67 -5.56
C THR A 156 -5.39 -0.40 -4.99
N VAL A 157 -4.55 0.56 -4.56
CA VAL A 157 -4.95 1.88 -4.03
C VAL A 157 -4.60 2.95 -5.06
N ILE A 158 -5.57 3.79 -5.42
CA ILE A 158 -5.38 4.85 -6.41
C ILE A 158 -4.91 6.15 -5.74
N PHE A 159 -3.88 6.79 -6.27
CA PHE A 159 -3.36 8.06 -5.76
C PHE A 159 -3.70 9.25 -6.66
N SER A 160 -3.60 9.09 -7.98
CA SER A 160 -4.07 10.09 -8.97
C SER A 160 -4.54 9.41 -10.25
N GLY A 161 -5.32 10.13 -11.06
CA GLY A 161 -5.98 9.58 -12.23
C GLY A 161 -7.02 8.52 -11.86
N GLY A 162 -6.94 7.38 -12.50
CA GLY A 162 -7.80 6.24 -12.21
C GLY A 162 -7.83 5.24 -13.34
N PHE A 163 -8.42 4.08 -13.08
CA PHE A 163 -8.68 3.07 -14.10
C PHE A 163 -10.09 2.51 -13.98
N SER A 164 -10.50 1.78 -15.00
CA SER A 164 -11.70 0.95 -14.98
C SER A 164 -11.34 -0.46 -15.42
N ASP A 165 -12.14 -1.44 -15.00
CA ASP A 165 -12.11 -2.82 -15.45
C ASP A 165 -13.52 -3.42 -15.39
N GLU A 166 -13.63 -4.74 -15.48
CA GLU A 166 -14.88 -5.48 -15.43
C GLU A 166 -15.61 -5.35 -14.09
N THR A 167 -14.89 -4.98 -13.01
CA THR A 167 -15.43 -4.85 -11.64
C THR A 167 -15.91 -3.44 -11.33
N GLY A 168 -15.44 -2.43 -12.08
CA GLY A 168 -15.87 -1.05 -11.86
C GLY A 168 -14.92 0.03 -12.36
N SER A 169 -15.09 1.22 -11.81
CA SER A 169 -14.25 2.40 -12.08
C SER A 169 -13.71 2.96 -10.77
N TYR A 170 -12.41 3.11 -10.69
CA TYR A 170 -11.66 3.48 -9.51
C TYR A 170 -10.95 4.81 -9.72
N GLY A 171 -11.11 5.73 -8.78
CA GLY A 171 -10.50 7.06 -8.78
C GLY A 171 -9.62 7.31 -7.55
N PRO A 172 -9.04 8.51 -7.41
CA PRO A 172 -8.13 8.81 -6.31
C PRO A 172 -8.74 8.58 -4.93
N GLY A 173 -8.05 7.80 -4.11
CA GLY A 173 -8.49 7.35 -2.80
C GLY A 173 -9.28 6.05 -2.80
N ASP A 174 -9.82 5.61 -3.93
CA ASP A 174 -10.48 4.30 -4.03
C ASP A 174 -9.48 3.16 -3.87
N ILE A 175 -10.01 2.03 -3.45
CA ILE A 175 -9.28 0.77 -3.32
C ILE A 175 -10.02 -0.33 -4.08
N GLN A 176 -9.26 -1.18 -4.76
CA GLN A 176 -9.76 -2.40 -5.38
C GLN A 176 -9.15 -3.60 -4.69
N GLU A 177 -9.97 -4.57 -4.32
CA GLU A 177 -9.57 -5.84 -3.74
C GLU A 177 -10.00 -6.96 -4.68
N ILE A 178 -9.04 -7.78 -5.13
CA ILE A 178 -9.27 -8.92 -6.02
C ILE A 178 -8.82 -10.19 -5.32
N HIS A 179 -9.68 -11.20 -5.38
CA HIS A 179 -9.44 -12.50 -4.77
C HIS A 179 -9.35 -13.61 -5.83
N GLY A 180 -8.41 -14.53 -5.62
CA GLY A 180 -8.29 -15.77 -6.39
C GLY A 180 -7.89 -15.57 -7.85
N ASN A 181 -8.46 -16.40 -8.74
CA ASN A 181 -8.13 -16.42 -10.17
C ASN A 181 -9.01 -15.49 -11.01
N ALA A 182 -9.54 -14.41 -10.43
CA ALA A 182 -10.34 -13.46 -11.21
C ALA A 182 -9.49 -12.86 -12.33
N GLU A 183 -9.99 -12.96 -13.56
CA GLU A 183 -9.36 -12.35 -14.73
C GLU A 183 -9.91 -10.94 -14.92
N HIS A 184 -9.03 -9.97 -15.17
CA HIS A 184 -9.44 -8.62 -15.49
C HIS A 184 -8.47 -7.91 -16.44
N GLN A 185 -8.95 -6.81 -17.02
CA GLN A 185 -8.15 -5.96 -17.89
C GLN A 185 -8.31 -4.49 -17.49
N PRO A 186 -7.48 -3.96 -16.60
CA PRO A 186 -7.52 -2.55 -16.26
C PRO A 186 -7.20 -1.65 -17.48
N TRP A 187 -7.98 -0.58 -17.64
CA TRP A 187 -7.71 0.46 -18.65
C TRP A 187 -7.82 1.85 -18.04
N VAL A 188 -6.87 2.70 -18.36
CA VAL A 188 -6.85 4.10 -17.96
C VAL A 188 -7.56 4.93 -19.02
N ARG A 189 -8.49 5.79 -18.59
CA ARG A 189 -9.19 6.69 -19.51
C ARG A 189 -8.23 7.74 -20.07
N ASP A 190 -8.62 8.38 -21.19
CA ASP A 190 -7.89 9.52 -21.72
C ASP A 190 -7.89 10.69 -20.73
N GLY A 191 -6.81 11.45 -20.72
CA GLY A 191 -6.66 12.67 -19.94
C GLY A 191 -5.52 12.64 -18.92
N GLU A 192 -5.58 11.77 -17.91
CA GLU A 192 -4.61 11.75 -16.81
C GLU A 192 -4.02 10.34 -16.61
N ASP A 193 -2.70 10.28 -16.36
CA ASP A 193 -2.03 9.02 -16.01
C ASP A 193 -2.55 8.49 -14.67
N CYS A 194 -2.74 7.17 -14.58
CA CYS A 194 -3.07 6.53 -13.32
C CYS A 194 -1.79 6.25 -12.52
N ILE A 195 -1.75 6.74 -11.27
CA ILE A 195 -0.74 6.39 -10.27
C ILE A 195 -1.42 5.60 -9.17
N CYS A 196 -0.97 4.38 -8.94
CA CYS A 196 -1.53 3.50 -7.92
C CYS A 196 -0.46 2.67 -7.21
N LEU A 197 -0.78 2.18 -6.03
CA LEU A 197 -0.01 1.17 -5.31
C LEU A 197 -0.73 -0.17 -5.47
N ALA A 198 -0.07 -1.13 -6.13
CA ALA A 198 -0.54 -2.50 -6.24
C ALA A 198 0.27 -3.42 -5.32
N VAL A 199 -0.42 -4.23 -4.52
CA VAL A 199 0.16 -5.27 -3.66
C VAL A 199 -0.34 -6.61 -4.13
N THR A 200 0.57 -7.55 -4.42
CA THR A 200 0.26 -8.89 -4.93
C THR A 200 0.97 -9.96 -4.12
N GLU A 201 0.29 -11.07 -3.80
CA GLU A 201 0.87 -12.22 -3.10
C GLU A 201 1.74 -13.08 -4.02
N ALA A 202 1.47 -13.08 -5.31
CA ALA A 202 2.19 -13.87 -6.30
C ALA A 202 2.35 -13.09 -7.63
N PRO A 203 3.27 -13.52 -8.50
CA PRO A 203 3.40 -12.96 -9.85
C PRO A 203 2.11 -13.08 -10.65
N LEU A 204 1.84 -12.08 -11.50
CA LEU A 204 0.70 -12.06 -12.39
C LEU A 204 0.75 -13.22 -13.40
N LYS A 205 -0.42 -13.70 -13.82
CA LYS A 205 -0.56 -14.66 -14.91
C LYS A 205 -1.17 -13.97 -16.12
N PHE A 206 -0.36 -13.67 -17.11
CA PHE A 206 -0.83 -13.07 -18.35
C PHE A 206 -1.42 -14.11 -19.31
N SER A 207 -2.56 -13.80 -19.91
CA SER A 207 -3.18 -14.66 -20.94
C SER A 207 -2.35 -14.66 -22.24
N ASN A 208 -1.63 -13.57 -22.54
CA ASN A 208 -0.78 -13.46 -23.73
C ASN A 208 0.58 -14.13 -23.53
N VAL A 209 0.89 -15.12 -24.40
CA VAL A 209 2.13 -15.91 -24.34
C VAL A 209 3.39 -15.03 -24.48
N ALA A 210 3.39 -14.00 -25.35
CA ALA A 210 4.53 -13.12 -25.53
C ALA A 210 4.84 -12.31 -24.26
N VAL A 211 3.79 -11.83 -23.56
CA VAL A 211 3.92 -11.13 -22.28
C VAL A 211 4.46 -12.08 -21.20
N ARG A 212 3.98 -13.33 -21.15
CA ARG A 212 4.48 -14.35 -20.22
C ARG A 212 5.97 -14.65 -20.41
N LEU A 213 6.45 -14.73 -21.65
CA LEU A 213 7.86 -14.95 -21.94
C LEU A 213 8.74 -13.76 -21.54
N ALA A 214 8.21 -12.54 -21.63
CA ALA A 214 8.92 -11.32 -21.20
C ALA A 214 8.86 -11.09 -19.68
N GLN A 215 7.94 -11.73 -18.98
CA GLN A 215 7.66 -11.51 -17.56
C GLN A 215 8.89 -11.60 -16.63
N PRO A 216 9.78 -12.63 -16.75
CA PRO A 216 10.98 -12.70 -15.90
C PRO A 216 11.95 -11.52 -16.10
N LEU A 217 11.98 -10.91 -17.28
CA LEU A 217 12.84 -9.77 -17.60
C LEU A 217 12.31 -8.45 -17.03
N ILE A 218 10.99 -8.33 -16.94
CA ILE A 218 10.32 -7.12 -16.44
C ILE A 218 10.03 -7.18 -14.92
N GLY A 219 10.03 -8.39 -14.33
CA GLY A 219 9.93 -8.58 -12.87
C GLY A 219 8.53 -8.33 -12.31
N ILE A 220 7.50 -8.86 -13.02
CA ILE A 220 6.09 -8.80 -12.62
C ILE A 220 5.55 -10.19 -12.35
#